data_6f86e9c15d485ed804b3554e5693a623
#
_entry.id   6f86e9c15d485ed804b3554e5693a623
#
_cell.length_a   1.000
_cell.length_b   1.000
_cell.length_c   1.000
_cell.angle_alpha   90.00
_cell.angle_beta   90.00
_cell.angle_gamma   90.00
#
_symmetry.space_group_name_H-M   'P 1'
#
loop_
_entity.id
_entity.type
_entity.pdbx_description
1 polymer ?
#
loop_
_entity_poly.entity_id
_entity_poly.type
_entity_poly.pdbx_seq_one_letter_code
_entity_poly.pdbx_strand_id
1 'polypeptide(L)'
;MIIAKKTLSDQGILNSDVIKWAIEANTELCVLNRPLTIDTSLSDERIIKYVDDITSEEIKAGTQAVKEYCLLNNELDLLKQYLPLVLSDSELLNGIKDIMFIEIRLKAEKLTSALLVDEVPDSEVATFTTQRSEAIAYRNSGYTNDNLCPMLKIIAEIRAIPLRDLVDKCLLKSSLYETEIAKISGNRQKLEDDIKKAQTLEELKLIVW
;
A
#
# COMPACT_ATOMS: atom_id res chain seq x y z
N MET A 1 -25.15 -9.01 -17.19
CA MET A 1 -23.82 -9.54 -16.84
C MET A 1 -22.80 -9.02 -17.82
N ILE A 2 -21.73 -8.39 -17.33
CA ILE A 2 -20.67 -7.84 -18.16
C ILE A 2 -19.57 -8.87 -18.31
N ILE A 3 -19.08 -9.01 -19.52
CA ILE A 3 -18.03 -9.96 -19.83
C ILE A 3 -16.76 -9.19 -20.13
N ALA A 4 -15.79 -9.27 -19.24
CA ALA A 4 -14.44 -8.85 -19.54
C ALA A 4 -13.71 -10.03 -20.19
N LYS A 5 -13.55 -10.00 -21.51
CA LYS A 5 -12.72 -10.97 -22.20
C LYS A 5 -11.26 -10.62 -21.98
N LYS A 6 -10.52 -11.49 -21.28
CA LYS A 6 -9.07 -11.44 -21.28
C LYS A 6 -8.62 -11.90 -22.68
N THR A 7 -8.65 -11.05 -23.67
CA THR A 7 -8.21 -11.35 -25.03
C THR A 7 -7.05 -10.49 -25.41
N LEU A 8 -6.00 -11.20 -25.67
CA LEU A 8 -5.19 -11.18 -26.92
C LEU A 8 -4.55 -9.86 -27.33
N SER A 9 -4.82 -8.73 -26.75
CA SER A 9 -4.02 -7.53 -26.92
C SER A 9 -3.86 -6.86 -25.58
N ASP A 10 -2.66 -6.38 -25.30
CA ASP A 10 -2.20 -5.72 -24.08
C ASP A 10 -2.95 -4.43 -23.68
N GLN A 11 -4.04 -4.13 -24.34
CA GLN A 11 -4.96 -3.06 -23.97
C GLN A 11 -6.20 -3.70 -23.35
N GLY A 12 -6.11 -3.94 -22.03
CA GLY A 12 -7.16 -4.60 -21.27
C GLY A 12 -8.54 -3.94 -21.44
N ILE A 13 -9.54 -4.75 -21.74
CA ILE A 13 -10.96 -4.37 -21.72
C ILE A 13 -11.39 -3.96 -20.29
N LEU A 14 -10.69 -4.48 -19.28
CA LEU A 14 -10.95 -4.15 -17.89
C LEU A 14 -10.26 -2.84 -17.53
N ASN A 15 -11.04 -1.87 -17.10
CA ASN A 15 -10.60 -0.59 -16.57
C ASN A 15 -11.55 -0.11 -15.46
N SER A 16 -11.22 0.99 -14.80
CA SER A 16 -12.03 1.55 -13.71
C SER A 16 -13.45 1.85 -14.12
N ASP A 17 -13.69 2.32 -15.33
CA ASP A 17 -15.03 2.68 -15.81
C ASP A 17 -15.91 1.44 -16.01
N VAL A 18 -15.35 0.35 -16.52
CA VAL A 18 -16.04 -0.93 -16.65
C VAL A 18 -16.42 -1.49 -15.27
N ILE A 19 -15.53 -1.38 -14.29
CA ILE A 19 -15.81 -1.85 -12.93
C ILE A 19 -16.87 -0.97 -12.25
N LYS A 20 -16.78 0.36 -12.36
CA LYS A 20 -17.81 1.29 -11.87
C LYS A 20 -19.18 0.99 -12.48
N TRP A 21 -19.21 0.77 -13.78
CA TRP A 21 -20.47 0.44 -14.46
C TRP A 21 -21.03 -0.91 -13.94
N ALA A 22 -20.21 -1.93 -13.70
CA ALA A 22 -20.64 -3.20 -13.11
C ALA A 22 -21.25 -3.01 -11.71
N ILE A 23 -20.64 -2.15 -10.89
CA ILE A 23 -21.14 -1.80 -9.56
C ILE A 23 -22.49 -1.08 -9.66
N GLU A 24 -22.61 -0.08 -10.52
CA GLU A 24 -23.86 0.68 -10.75
C GLU A 24 -24.98 -0.20 -11.28
N ALA A 25 -24.65 -1.14 -12.17
CA ALA A 25 -25.60 -2.09 -12.72
C ALA A 25 -25.91 -3.27 -11.78
N ASN A 26 -25.28 -3.33 -10.60
CA ASN A 26 -25.35 -4.43 -9.65
C ASN A 26 -25.13 -5.79 -10.33
N THR A 27 -24.05 -5.91 -11.09
CA THR A 27 -23.76 -7.08 -11.91
C THR A 27 -22.31 -7.54 -11.77
N GLU A 28 -22.09 -8.82 -12.04
CA GLU A 28 -20.78 -9.45 -11.95
C GLU A 28 -20.02 -9.31 -13.26
N LEU A 29 -18.68 -9.21 -13.16
CA LEU A 29 -17.78 -9.27 -14.31
C LEU A 29 -17.28 -10.70 -14.49
N CYS A 30 -17.34 -11.19 -15.72
CA CYS A 30 -16.86 -12.53 -16.07
C CYS A 30 -15.71 -12.45 -17.06
N VAL A 31 -14.79 -13.43 -17.00
CA VAL A 31 -13.76 -13.62 -18.01
C VAL A 31 -14.09 -14.85 -18.81
N LEU A 32 -14.38 -14.69 -20.09
CA LEU A 32 -14.68 -15.79 -20.99
C LEU A 32 -13.46 -16.16 -21.83
N ASN A 33 -13.06 -17.43 -21.79
CA ASN A 33 -12.00 -18.00 -22.64
C ASN A 33 -12.55 -18.59 -23.95
N ARG A 34 -13.82 -18.39 -24.24
CA ARG A 34 -14.53 -18.90 -25.42
C ARG A 34 -14.91 -17.77 -26.38
N PRO A 35 -15.09 -18.06 -27.68
CA PRO A 35 -15.55 -17.06 -28.63
C PRO A 35 -16.92 -16.50 -28.23
N LEU A 36 -17.05 -15.18 -28.25
CA LEU A 36 -18.32 -14.51 -28.12
C LEU A 36 -18.90 -14.25 -29.50
N THR A 37 -20.17 -14.57 -29.69
CA THR A 37 -20.92 -14.05 -30.81
C THR A 37 -21.24 -12.59 -30.49
N ILE A 38 -20.50 -11.66 -31.11
CA ILE A 38 -20.67 -10.22 -30.88
C ILE A 38 -21.85 -9.78 -31.71
N ASP A 39 -22.84 -9.17 -31.05
CA ASP A 39 -23.86 -8.43 -31.76
C ASP A 39 -23.28 -7.07 -32.18
N THR A 40 -22.89 -6.94 -33.43
CA THR A 40 -22.25 -5.75 -33.99
C THR A 40 -23.21 -4.55 -34.17
N SER A 41 -24.46 -4.70 -33.76
CA SER A 41 -25.44 -3.61 -33.80
C SER A 41 -25.30 -2.62 -32.66
N LEU A 42 -24.50 -2.92 -31.65
CA LEU A 42 -24.19 -2.03 -30.51
C LEU A 42 -22.97 -1.18 -30.85
N SER A 43 -23.19 0.09 -31.11
CA SER A 43 -22.19 1.08 -31.54
C SER A 43 -21.25 1.57 -30.43
N ASP A 44 -21.23 0.96 -29.26
CA ASP A 44 -20.41 1.37 -28.13
C ASP A 44 -19.25 0.37 -27.92
N GLU A 45 -18.03 0.85 -27.66
CA GLU A 45 -16.83 0.05 -27.42
C GLU A 45 -16.94 -0.89 -26.20
N ARG A 46 -18.05 -0.84 -25.50
CA ARG A 46 -18.41 -1.70 -24.38
C ARG A 46 -19.15 -2.93 -24.87
N ILE A 47 -18.46 -4.04 -25.00
CA ILE A 47 -19.11 -5.34 -25.29
C ILE A 47 -19.85 -5.80 -24.04
N ILE A 48 -21.09 -5.35 -23.92
CA ILE A 48 -22.02 -5.83 -22.91
C ILE A 48 -22.85 -6.92 -23.57
N LYS A 49 -22.61 -8.16 -23.20
CA LYS A 49 -23.47 -9.26 -23.58
C LYS A 49 -23.98 -9.97 -22.33
N TYR A 50 -25.28 -10.07 -22.23
CA TYR A 50 -25.91 -11.01 -21.32
C TYR A 50 -25.74 -12.40 -21.89
N VAL A 51 -25.01 -13.27 -21.20
CA VAL A 51 -24.85 -14.67 -21.59
C VAL A 51 -25.56 -15.49 -20.54
N ASP A 52 -26.52 -16.29 -20.95
CA ASP A 52 -27.38 -17.06 -20.06
C ASP A 52 -26.69 -18.31 -19.48
N ASP A 53 -25.51 -18.67 -19.99
CA ASP A 53 -24.81 -19.91 -19.67
C ASP A 53 -23.42 -19.68 -19.05
N ILE A 54 -23.29 -18.71 -18.14
CA ILE A 54 -22.03 -18.40 -17.47
C ILE A 54 -21.77 -19.39 -16.35
N THR A 55 -20.55 -19.90 -16.30
CA THR A 55 -20.11 -20.81 -15.26
C THR A 55 -19.58 -20.06 -14.04
N SER A 56 -19.62 -20.72 -12.86
CA SER A 56 -19.02 -20.18 -11.64
C SER A 56 -17.51 -19.92 -11.77
N GLU A 57 -16.82 -20.68 -12.64
CA GLU A 57 -15.38 -20.48 -12.91
C GLU A 57 -15.13 -19.20 -13.71
N GLU A 58 -15.99 -18.88 -14.67
CA GLU A 58 -15.91 -17.64 -15.44
C GLU A 58 -16.15 -16.40 -14.54
N ILE A 59 -17.08 -16.48 -13.59
CA ILE A 59 -17.31 -15.45 -12.58
C ILE A 59 -16.08 -15.28 -11.68
N LYS A 60 -15.52 -16.40 -11.16
CA LYS A 60 -14.32 -16.37 -10.33
C LYS A 60 -13.12 -15.76 -11.08
N ALA A 61 -12.96 -16.08 -12.34
CA ALA A 61 -11.91 -15.51 -13.19
C ALA A 61 -12.10 -13.99 -13.37
N GLY A 62 -13.34 -13.53 -13.52
CA GLY A 62 -13.67 -12.10 -13.58
C GLY A 62 -13.36 -11.39 -12.26
N THR A 63 -13.76 -11.97 -11.14
CA THR A 63 -13.45 -11.43 -9.79
C THR A 63 -11.95 -11.33 -9.58
N GLN A 64 -11.19 -12.34 -9.98
CA GLN A 64 -9.73 -12.32 -9.86
C GLN A 64 -9.10 -11.23 -10.73
N ALA A 65 -9.57 -11.05 -11.96
CA ALA A 65 -9.10 -10.00 -12.85
C ALA A 65 -9.39 -8.59 -12.29
N VAL A 66 -10.56 -8.37 -11.68
CA VAL A 66 -10.88 -7.11 -11.00
C VAL A 66 -9.96 -6.87 -9.80
N LYS A 67 -9.70 -7.89 -8.99
CA LYS A 67 -8.75 -7.80 -7.86
C LYS A 67 -7.36 -7.39 -8.35
N GLU A 68 -6.83 -8.08 -9.36
CA GLU A 68 -5.50 -7.79 -9.93
C GLU A 68 -5.45 -6.36 -10.48
N TYR A 69 -6.45 -5.94 -11.23
CA TYR A 69 -6.52 -4.59 -11.77
C TYR A 69 -6.51 -3.52 -10.66
N CYS A 70 -7.40 -3.66 -9.68
CA CYS A 70 -7.52 -2.69 -8.59
C CYS A 70 -6.24 -2.61 -7.72
N LEU A 71 -5.57 -3.75 -7.47
CA LEU A 71 -4.32 -3.78 -6.74
C LEU A 71 -3.19 -3.10 -7.52
N LEU A 72 -3.06 -3.39 -8.81
CA LEU A 72 -2.04 -2.79 -9.68
C LEU A 72 -2.20 -1.26 -9.83
N ASN A 73 -3.42 -0.78 -9.83
CA ASN A 73 -3.74 0.65 -10.01
C ASN A 73 -4.04 1.37 -8.69
N ASN A 74 -3.88 0.71 -7.54
CA ASN A 74 -4.17 1.25 -6.21
C ASN A 74 -5.61 1.76 -6.06
N GLU A 75 -6.56 1.08 -6.71
CA GLU A 75 -8.01 1.42 -6.67
C GLU A 75 -8.76 0.57 -5.64
N LEU A 76 -8.30 0.61 -4.39
CA LEU A 76 -8.80 -0.25 -3.31
C LEU A 76 -10.27 0.05 -2.94
N ASP A 77 -10.69 1.31 -3.02
CA ASP A 77 -12.09 1.68 -2.76
C ASP A 77 -13.05 1.11 -3.82
N LEU A 78 -12.60 1.04 -5.07
CA LEU A 78 -13.38 0.43 -6.15
C LEU A 78 -13.53 -1.08 -5.91
N LEU A 79 -12.45 -1.73 -5.47
CA LEU A 79 -12.47 -3.15 -5.13
C LEU A 79 -13.43 -3.44 -3.96
N LYS A 80 -13.42 -2.63 -2.91
CA LYS A 80 -14.37 -2.76 -1.79
C LYS A 80 -15.83 -2.67 -2.20
N GLN A 81 -16.13 -1.84 -3.19
CA GLN A 81 -17.49 -1.69 -3.73
C GLN A 81 -17.89 -2.87 -4.62
N TYR A 82 -16.94 -3.48 -5.32
CA TYR A 82 -17.21 -4.60 -6.23
C TYR A 82 -17.36 -5.94 -5.51
N LEU A 83 -16.52 -6.24 -4.51
CA LEU A 83 -16.49 -7.55 -3.84
C LEU A 83 -17.85 -8.01 -3.28
N PRO A 84 -18.72 -7.14 -2.69
CA PRO A 84 -20.03 -7.55 -2.22
C PRO A 84 -20.97 -8.12 -3.28
N LEU A 85 -20.70 -7.85 -4.57
CA LEU A 85 -21.52 -8.35 -5.68
C LEU A 85 -21.23 -9.82 -6.01
N VAL A 86 -20.05 -10.32 -5.64
CA VAL A 86 -19.47 -11.56 -6.19
C VAL A 86 -19.02 -12.55 -5.12
N LEU A 87 -18.97 -12.15 -3.85
CA LEU A 87 -18.49 -12.98 -2.76
C LEU A 87 -19.61 -13.27 -1.75
N SER A 88 -19.56 -14.46 -1.17
CA SER A 88 -20.35 -14.80 0.03
C SER A 88 -19.88 -13.98 1.24
N ASP A 89 -20.72 -13.84 2.26
CA ASP A 89 -20.42 -13.05 3.46
C ASP A 89 -19.07 -13.43 4.12
N SER A 90 -18.74 -14.72 4.16
CA SER A 90 -17.49 -15.20 4.75
C SER A 90 -16.27 -14.89 3.87
N GLU A 91 -16.40 -14.98 2.56
CA GLU A 91 -15.35 -14.61 1.60
C GLU A 91 -15.17 -13.10 1.54
N LEU A 92 -16.28 -12.35 1.62
CA LEU A 92 -16.27 -10.90 1.65
C LEU A 92 -15.54 -10.37 2.88
N LEU A 93 -15.80 -10.93 4.06
CA LEU A 93 -15.10 -10.54 5.29
C LEU A 93 -13.58 -10.68 5.13
N ASN A 94 -13.12 -11.81 4.59
CA ASN A 94 -11.69 -12.05 4.35
C ASN A 94 -11.14 -11.11 3.27
N GLY A 95 -11.87 -10.92 2.17
CA GLY A 95 -11.47 -10.00 1.10
C GLY A 95 -11.32 -8.55 1.58
N ILE A 96 -12.23 -8.07 2.44
CA ILE A 96 -12.13 -6.74 3.03
C ILE A 96 -10.96 -6.64 4.01
N LYS A 97 -10.71 -7.68 4.83
CA LYS A 97 -9.51 -7.73 5.69
C LYS A 97 -8.22 -7.57 4.89
N ASP A 98 -8.08 -8.31 3.80
CA ASP A 98 -6.90 -8.26 2.94
C ASP A 98 -6.67 -6.85 2.38
N ILE A 99 -7.74 -6.19 1.91
CA ILE A 99 -7.67 -4.80 1.42
C ILE A 99 -7.22 -3.87 2.56
N MET A 100 -7.82 -3.98 3.74
CA MET A 100 -7.48 -3.14 4.88
C MET A 100 -6.01 -3.31 5.33
N PHE A 101 -5.46 -4.53 5.27
CA PHE A 101 -4.03 -4.74 5.51
C PHE A 101 -3.15 -3.96 4.53
N ILE A 102 -3.52 -3.96 3.25
CA ILE A 102 -2.79 -3.20 2.22
C ILE A 102 -2.86 -1.70 2.51
N GLU A 103 -4.06 -1.17 2.77
CA GLU A 103 -4.28 0.26 3.07
C GLU A 103 -3.48 0.74 4.27
N ILE A 104 -3.50 -0.04 5.36
CA ILE A 104 -2.77 0.31 6.58
C ILE A 104 -1.26 0.33 6.33
N ARG A 105 -0.72 -0.62 5.55
CA ARG A 105 0.69 -0.66 5.19
C ARG A 105 1.08 0.52 4.32
N LEU A 106 0.32 0.80 3.27
CA LEU A 106 0.56 1.96 2.39
C LEU A 106 0.51 3.28 3.17
N LYS A 107 -0.43 3.40 4.11
CA LYS A 107 -0.52 4.59 4.96
C LYS A 107 0.68 4.72 5.90
N ALA A 108 1.14 3.60 6.50
CA ALA A 108 2.34 3.60 7.33
C ALA A 108 3.58 3.99 6.53
N GLU A 109 3.75 3.44 5.33
CA GLU A 109 4.85 3.78 4.42
C GLU A 109 4.83 5.27 4.05
N LYS A 110 3.66 5.79 3.69
CA LYS A 110 3.50 7.22 3.37
C LYS A 110 3.86 8.11 4.56
N LEU A 111 3.41 7.77 5.77
CA LEU A 111 3.73 8.53 6.97
C LEU A 111 5.22 8.43 7.31
N THR A 112 5.84 7.26 7.17
CA THR A 112 7.27 7.06 7.40
C THR A 112 8.11 7.84 6.40
N SER A 113 7.75 7.79 5.11
CA SER A 113 8.44 8.56 4.06
C SER A 113 8.31 10.06 4.27
N ALA A 114 7.20 10.54 4.81
CA ALA A 114 6.99 11.94 5.12
C ALA A 114 7.86 12.46 6.29
N LEU A 115 8.42 11.56 7.12
CA LEU A 115 9.38 11.94 8.17
C LEU A 115 10.78 12.27 7.61
N LEU A 116 11.11 11.72 6.45
CA LEU A 116 12.34 11.99 5.70
C LEU A 116 12.05 13.13 4.71
N VAL A 117 11.73 14.31 5.23
CA VAL A 117 11.32 15.45 4.41
C VAL A 117 12.41 15.85 3.41
N ASP A 118 11.97 16.29 2.23
CA ASP A 118 12.63 16.67 0.99
C ASP A 118 13.96 17.46 1.05
N GLU A 119 14.44 17.80 2.24
CA GLU A 119 15.64 18.60 2.47
C GLU A 119 16.93 17.78 2.62
N VAL A 120 16.83 16.43 2.71
CA VAL A 120 18.00 15.60 2.95
C VAL A 120 18.23 14.67 1.75
N PRO A 121 19.39 14.76 1.06
CA PRO A 121 19.72 13.86 -0.03
C PRO A 121 19.72 12.39 0.40
N ASP A 122 19.28 11.49 -0.49
CA ASP A 122 19.26 10.02 -0.23
C ASP A 122 20.63 9.48 0.19
N SER A 123 21.71 10.05 -0.38
CA SER A 123 23.09 9.72 0.00
C SER A 123 23.41 10.06 1.45
N GLU A 124 22.80 11.12 2.02
CA GLU A 124 22.98 11.46 3.43
C GLU A 124 22.11 10.56 4.31
N VAL A 125 20.87 10.27 3.90
CA VAL A 125 19.98 9.32 4.60
C VAL A 125 20.66 7.96 4.78
N ALA A 126 21.35 7.46 3.76
CA ALA A 126 22.12 6.22 3.81
C ALA A 126 23.20 6.19 4.90
N THR A 127 23.65 7.36 5.35
CA THR A 127 24.69 7.49 6.38
C THR A 127 24.14 7.62 7.80
N PHE A 128 22.84 7.81 8.01
CA PHE A 128 22.24 8.09 9.32
C PHE A 128 22.55 7.01 10.38
N THR A 129 22.51 5.75 9.97
CA THR A 129 22.84 4.64 10.88
C THR A 129 24.30 4.72 11.36
N THR A 130 25.23 5.04 10.46
CA THR A 130 26.64 5.23 10.77
C THR A 130 26.84 6.44 11.66
N GLN A 131 26.28 7.58 11.31
CA GLN A 131 26.39 8.82 12.11
C GLN A 131 25.86 8.60 13.54
N ARG A 132 24.73 7.90 13.69
CA ARG A 132 24.15 7.58 14.99
C ARG A 132 25.05 6.66 15.80
N SER A 133 25.60 5.60 15.18
CA SER A 133 26.50 4.68 15.86
C SER A 133 27.77 5.38 16.35
N GLU A 134 28.37 6.21 15.52
CA GLU A 134 29.51 7.05 15.87
C GLU A 134 29.19 8.02 17.01
N ALA A 135 28.02 8.69 16.93
CA ALA A 135 27.57 9.62 17.95
C ALA A 135 27.41 8.93 19.33
N ILE A 136 26.81 7.73 19.35
CA ILE A 136 26.68 6.94 20.57
C ILE A 136 28.07 6.54 21.13
N ALA A 137 28.95 6.06 20.26
CA ALA A 137 30.29 5.63 20.69
C ALA A 137 31.09 6.80 21.27
N TYR A 138 31.10 7.96 20.63
CA TYR A 138 31.77 9.15 21.11
C TYR A 138 31.18 9.68 22.42
N ARG A 139 29.86 9.76 22.54
CA ARG A 139 29.22 10.13 23.82
C ARG A 139 29.55 9.17 24.94
N ASN A 140 29.57 7.87 24.69
CA ASN A 140 29.87 6.86 25.69
C ASN A 140 31.35 6.90 26.15
N SER A 141 32.26 7.45 25.34
CA SER A 141 33.65 7.72 25.73
C SER A 141 33.79 8.99 26.63
N GLY A 142 32.69 9.64 27.01
CA GLY A 142 32.70 10.93 27.69
C GLY A 142 33.15 12.07 26.81
N TYR A 143 33.00 11.96 25.51
CA TYR A 143 33.42 12.93 24.47
C TYR A 143 34.94 13.15 24.44
N THR A 144 35.72 12.08 24.74
CA THR A 144 37.18 12.18 24.83
C THR A 144 37.94 11.48 23.72
N ASN A 145 37.31 10.53 22.99
CA ASN A 145 37.94 9.76 21.93
C ASN A 145 37.25 9.98 20.56
N ASP A 146 37.74 10.97 19.84
CA ASP A 146 37.23 11.37 18.51
C ASP A 146 37.51 10.35 17.39
N ASN A 147 38.41 9.38 17.64
CA ASN A 147 38.63 8.28 16.68
C ASN A 147 37.41 7.33 16.57
N LEU A 148 36.48 7.39 17.52
CA LEU A 148 35.22 6.63 17.50
C LEU A 148 34.14 7.22 16.58
N CYS A 149 34.37 8.41 16.04
CA CYS A 149 33.39 9.11 15.18
C CYS A 149 34.05 9.81 13.98
N PRO A 150 34.76 9.06 13.12
CA PRO A 150 35.55 9.62 12.03
C PRO A 150 34.72 10.41 11.02
N MET A 151 33.52 9.94 10.67
CA MET A 151 32.63 10.65 9.76
C MET A 151 32.13 11.96 10.37
N LEU A 152 31.61 11.90 11.60
CA LEU A 152 31.10 13.10 12.30
C LEU A 152 32.23 14.11 12.55
N LYS A 153 33.46 13.67 12.80
CA LYS A 153 34.62 14.53 12.95
C LYS A 153 34.89 15.34 11.66
N ILE A 154 34.94 14.68 10.51
CA ILE A 154 35.12 15.33 9.21
C ILE A 154 34.00 16.35 8.96
N ILE A 155 32.75 15.96 9.20
CA ILE A 155 31.59 16.86 9.02
C ILE A 155 31.72 18.10 9.94
N ALA A 156 32.09 17.89 11.19
CA ALA A 156 32.25 18.99 12.16
C ALA A 156 33.36 19.97 11.76
N GLU A 157 34.49 19.43 11.31
CA GLU A 157 35.63 20.22 10.81
C GLU A 157 35.26 21.08 9.59
N ILE A 158 34.63 20.46 8.57
CA ILE A 158 34.19 21.18 7.35
C ILE A 158 33.16 22.27 7.68
N ARG A 159 32.24 22.00 8.64
CA ARG A 159 31.21 22.96 9.06
C ARG A 159 31.69 23.97 10.08
N ALA A 160 32.94 23.87 10.52
CA ALA A 160 33.52 24.72 11.59
C ALA A 160 32.65 24.79 12.85
N ILE A 161 32.12 23.64 13.31
CA ILE A 161 31.31 23.52 14.52
C ILE A 161 31.97 22.53 15.50
N PRO A 162 31.73 22.70 16.82
CA PRO A 162 32.23 21.73 17.81
C PRO A 162 31.68 20.34 17.54
N LEU A 163 32.56 19.33 17.55
CA LEU A 163 32.18 17.93 17.33
C LEU A 163 31.11 17.46 18.32
N ARG A 164 31.24 17.85 19.57
CA ARG A 164 30.25 17.53 20.61
C ARG A 164 28.86 18.04 20.27
N ASP A 165 28.75 19.29 19.80
CA ASP A 165 27.46 19.89 19.43
C ASP A 165 26.82 19.16 18.24
N LEU A 166 27.63 18.74 17.25
CA LEU A 166 27.15 17.93 16.13
C LEU A 166 26.63 16.58 16.59
N VAL A 167 27.38 15.90 17.46
CA VAL A 167 27.01 14.60 18.05
C VAL A 167 25.70 14.69 18.83
N ASP A 168 25.56 15.69 19.70
CA ASP A 168 24.34 15.87 20.49
C ASP A 168 23.13 16.18 19.61
N LYS A 169 23.29 16.98 18.54
CA LYS A 169 22.26 17.21 17.53
C LYS A 169 21.89 15.94 16.76
N CYS A 170 22.88 15.12 16.37
CA CYS A 170 22.67 13.86 15.69
C CYS A 170 21.84 12.91 16.58
N LEU A 171 22.19 12.76 17.84
CA LEU A 171 21.47 11.91 18.78
C LEU A 171 20.05 12.38 19.04
N LEU A 172 19.86 13.70 19.20
CA LEU A 172 18.52 14.27 19.37
C LEU A 172 17.63 14.00 18.16
N LYS A 173 18.12 14.30 16.94
CA LYS A 173 17.36 14.05 15.70
C LYS A 173 17.05 12.55 15.52
N SER A 174 18.03 11.67 15.76
CA SER A 174 17.81 10.21 15.70
C SER A 174 16.74 9.75 16.68
N SER A 175 16.77 10.25 17.92
CA SER A 175 15.77 9.88 18.93
C SER A 175 14.36 10.33 18.57
N LEU A 176 14.21 11.55 18.03
CA LEU A 176 12.92 12.06 17.57
C LEU A 176 12.39 11.23 16.40
N TYR A 177 13.22 10.98 15.40
CA TYR A 177 12.88 10.13 14.26
C TYR A 177 12.45 8.72 14.68
N GLU A 178 13.26 8.05 15.52
CA GLU A 178 12.95 6.71 16.02
C GLU A 178 11.65 6.68 16.82
N THR A 179 11.37 7.73 17.59
CA THR A 179 10.11 7.85 18.34
C THR A 179 8.91 7.90 17.40
N GLU A 180 8.97 8.69 16.33
CA GLU A 180 7.87 8.79 15.36
C GLU A 180 7.71 7.48 14.57
N ILE A 181 8.80 6.85 14.13
CA ILE A 181 8.76 5.51 13.51
C ILE A 181 8.12 4.48 14.45
N ALA A 182 8.49 4.49 15.74
CA ALA A 182 7.91 3.57 16.72
C ALA A 182 6.39 3.77 16.88
N LYS A 183 5.92 5.03 16.90
CA LYS A 183 4.49 5.35 16.96
C LYS A 183 3.74 4.83 15.72
N ILE A 184 4.26 5.12 14.52
CA ILE A 184 3.67 4.66 13.25
C ILE A 184 3.62 3.13 13.22
N SER A 185 4.73 2.46 13.52
CA SER A 185 4.84 1.02 13.52
C SER A 185 3.93 0.36 14.56
N GLY A 186 3.88 0.89 15.76
CA GLY A 186 3.01 0.41 16.83
C GLY A 186 1.52 0.56 16.48
N ASN A 187 1.13 1.70 15.90
CA ASN A 187 -0.24 1.91 15.44
C ASN A 187 -0.61 0.94 14.31
N ARG A 188 0.27 0.77 13.31
CA ARG A 188 0.08 -0.21 12.24
C ARG A 188 -0.14 -1.61 12.80
N GLN A 189 0.74 -2.09 13.68
CA GLN A 189 0.65 -3.42 14.28
C GLN A 189 -0.65 -3.60 15.07
N LYS A 190 -1.05 -2.61 15.86
CA LYS A 190 -2.31 -2.62 16.59
C LYS A 190 -3.50 -2.78 15.64
N LEU A 191 -3.57 -1.97 14.58
CA LEU A 191 -4.66 -2.04 13.61
C LEU A 191 -4.68 -3.38 12.85
N GLU A 192 -3.50 -3.93 12.48
CA GLU A 192 -3.41 -5.27 11.87
C GLU A 192 -3.94 -6.35 12.83
N ASP A 193 -3.69 -6.24 14.13
CA ASP A 193 -4.22 -7.18 15.13
C ASP A 193 -5.73 -7.02 15.33
N ASP A 194 -6.24 -5.80 15.30
CA ASP A 194 -7.68 -5.54 15.39
C ASP A 194 -8.40 -6.08 14.16
N ILE A 195 -7.86 -5.92 12.94
CA ILE A 195 -8.40 -6.54 11.70
C ILE A 195 -8.45 -8.06 11.82
N LYS A 196 -7.38 -8.70 12.31
CA LYS A 196 -7.35 -10.17 12.49
C LYS A 196 -8.47 -10.65 13.40
N LYS A 197 -8.72 -9.92 14.50
CA LYS A 197 -9.71 -10.28 15.52
C LYS A 197 -11.16 -10.04 15.07
N ALA A 198 -11.40 -9.09 14.19
CA ALA A 198 -12.74 -8.76 13.72
C ALA A 198 -13.44 -9.99 13.11
N GLN A 199 -14.69 -10.20 13.50
CA GLN A 199 -15.51 -11.33 13.05
C GLN A 199 -16.64 -10.88 12.11
N THR A 200 -16.88 -9.57 12.01
CA THR A 200 -17.96 -8.99 11.21
C THR A 200 -17.47 -7.79 10.40
N LEU A 201 -18.19 -7.47 9.32
CA LEU A 201 -17.91 -6.27 8.52
C LEU A 201 -18.16 -4.98 9.34
N GLU A 202 -19.09 -5.02 10.29
CA GLU A 202 -19.37 -3.87 11.15
C GLU A 202 -18.19 -3.58 12.09
N GLU A 203 -17.56 -4.62 12.64
CA GLU A 203 -16.35 -4.45 13.44
C GLU A 203 -15.19 -3.88 12.61
N LEU A 204 -15.03 -4.33 11.34
CA LEU A 204 -14.01 -3.80 10.45
C LEU A 204 -14.20 -2.31 10.14
N LYS A 205 -15.45 -1.83 9.99
CA LYS A 205 -15.75 -0.41 9.75
C LYS A 205 -15.31 0.51 10.90
N LEU A 206 -15.17 -0.01 12.10
CA LEU A 206 -14.73 0.76 13.28
C LEU A 206 -13.20 0.90 13.34
N ILE A 207 -12.46 0.11 12.57
CA ILE A 207 -11.00 0.12 12.55
C ILE A 207 -10.55 1.21 11.58
N VAL A 208 -10.07 2.30 12.13
CA VAL A 208 -9.57 3.45 11.37
C VAL A 208 -8.18 3.84 11.84
N TRP A 209 -7.38 4.37 10.91
CA TRP A 209 -6.03 4.87 11.21
C TRP A 209 -6.10 6.22 11.93
#